data_908f439d6bd47da734037988c0a07fe8
#
_entry.id   908f439d6bd47da734037988c0a07fe8
#
_cell.length_a   1.000
_cell.length_b   1.000
_cell.length_c   1.000
_cell.angle_alpha   90.00
_cell.angle_beta   90.00
_cell.angle_gamma   90.00
#
_symmetry.space_group_name_H-M   'P 1'
#
loop_
_entity.id
_entity.type
_entity.pdbx_description
1 polymer ?
#
loop_
_entity_poly.entity_id
_entity_poly.type
_entity_poly.pdbx_seq_one_letter_code
_entity_poly.pdbx_strand_id
1 'polypeptide(L)'
;MQYNGWTNKETWLVNLWIGDNLAEMQGEGTEVSGQTVKAIVIDWLDYAQGNDVESGFLVDLLNCALGHINWEEVASHYKND
;
A
#
# COMPACT_ATOMS: atom_id res chain seq x y z
N MET A 1 13.64 6.50 -10.24
CA MET A 1 14.64 5.57 -9.71
C MET A 1 13.97 4.32 -9.19
N GLN A 2 14.48 3.18 -9.61
CA GLN A 2 13.88 1.92 -9.19
C GLN A 2 14.52 1.42 -7.91
N TYR A 3 13.76 0.64 -7.16
CA TYR A 3 14.25 0.06 -5.93
C TYR A 3 13.89 -1.43 -5.93
N ASN A 4 14.87 -2.27 -6.03
CA ASN A 4 14.70 -3.73 -6.06
C ASN A 4 13.66 -4.17 -7.10
N GLY A 5 13.65 -3.51 -8.24
CA GLY A 5 12.69 -3.84 -9.29
C GLY A 5 11.38 -3.10 -9.19
N TRP A 6 11.17 -2.30 -8.16
CA TRP A 6 9.94 -1.52 -7.97
C TRP A 6 10.21 -0.06 -8.33
N THR A 7 9.16 0.66 -8.64
CA THR A 7 9.28 2.07 -9.05
C THR A 7 10.03 2.90 -8.02
N ASN A 8 9.75 2.69 -6.76
CA ASN A 8 10.45 3.40 -5.69
C ASN A 8 10.33 2.59 -4.40
N LYS A 9 11.02 3.08 -3.37
CA LYS A 9 11.07 2.37 -2.10
C LYS A 9 9.71 2.30 -1.43
N GLU A 10 8.91 3.36 -1.55
CA GLU A 10 7.59 3.39 -0.94
C GLU A 10 6.71 2.28 -1.50
N THR A 11 6.75 2.09 -2.82
CA THR A 11 5.98 1.03 -3.45
C THR A 11 6.47 -0.34 -2.99
N TRP A 12 7.78 -0.51 -2.93
CA TRP A 12 8.38 -1.74 -2.44
C TRP A 12 7.94 -2.06 -1.01
N LEU A 13 7.92 -1.03 -0.15
CA LEU A 13 7.52 -1.22 1.25
C LEU A 13 6.07 -1.69 1.37
N VAL A 14 5.19 -1.17 0.53
CA VAL A 14 3.81 -1.61 0.55
C VAL A 14 3.74 -3.12 0.29
N ASN A 15 4.45 -3.57 -0.73
CA ASN A 15 4.44 -5.00 -1.02
C ASN A 15 5.07 -5.81 0.11
N LEU A 16 6.10 -5.28 0.73
CA LEU A 16 6.77 -5.99 1.81
C LEU A 16 5.83 -6.23 3.00
N TRP A 17 5.04 -5.22 3.33
CA TRP A 17 4.21 -5.30 4.53
C TRP A 17 2.84 -5.93 4.31
N ILE A 18 2.23 -5.74 3.14
CA ILE A 18 0.91 -6.30 2.93
C ILE A 18 0.83 -7.34 1.82
N GLY A 19 1.98 -7.74 1.29
CA GLY A 19 1.98 -8.72 0.21
C GLY A 19 1.32 -10.03 0.57
N ASP A 20 1.48 -10.49 1.81
CA ASP A 20 0.83 -11.73 2.23
C ASP A 20 -0.68 -11.62 2.19
N ASN A 21 -1.22 -10.46 2.61
CA ASN A 21 -2.65 -10.22 2.55
C ASN A 21 -3.14 -10.24 1.11
N LEU A 22 -2.37 -9.63 0.22
CA LEU A 22 -2.76 -9.58 -1.18
C LEU A 22 -2.70 -10.95 -1.83
N ALA A 23 -1.68 -11.73 -1.48
CA ALA A 23 -1.57 -13.08 -2.00
C ALA A 23 -2.73 -13.95 -1.55
N GLU A 24 -3.17 -13.77 -0.32
CA GLU A 24 -4.30 -14.50 0.20
C GLU A 24 -5.59 -14.13 -0.56
N MET A 25 -5.78 -12.84 -0.80
CA MET A 25 -6.92 -12.39 -1.58
C MET A 25 -6.89 -12.96 -2.99
N GLN A 26 -5.72 -12.98 -3.59
CA GLN A 26 -5.55 -13.54 -4.92
C GLN A 26 -5.94 -15.03 -4.92
N GLY A 27 -5.49 -15.75 -3.91
CA GLY A 27 -5.79 -17.17 -3.79
C GLY A 27 -7.27 -17.44 -3.59
N GLU A 28 -8.01 -16.49 -3.04
CA GLU A 28 -9.43 -16.61 -2.85
C GLU A 28 -10.24 -16.16 -4.06
N GLY A 29 -9.57 -15.70 -5.10
CA GLY A 29 -10.26 -15.23 -6.28
C GLY A 29 -10.73 -13.79 -6.19
N THR A 30 -10.34 -13.08 -5.14
CA THR A 30 -10.72 -11.69 -4.99
C THR A 30 -9.87 -10.84 -5.91
N GLU A 31 -10.49 -9.90 -6.59
CA GLU A 31 -9.76 -9.02 -7.47
C GLU A 31 -8.93 -8.00 -6.69
N VAL A 32 -7.66 -7.88 -7.03
CA VAL A 32 -6.78 -6.94 -6.40
C VAL A 32 -6.47 -5.83 -7.39
N SER A 33 -7.00 -4.65 -7.13
CA SER A 33 -6.74 -3.47 -7.96
C SER A 33 -5.89 -2.48 -7.17
N GLY A 34 -5.43 -1.44 -7.85
CA GLY A 34 -4.69 -0.38 -7.16
C GLY A 34 -5.52 0.24 -6.03
N GLN A 35 -6.82 0.40 -6.26
CA GLN A 35 -7.69 0.93 -5.21
C GLN A 35 -7.79 0.01 -4.02
N THR A 36 -7.80 -1.31 -4.27
CA THR A 36 -7.82 -2.28 -3.19
C THR A 36 -6.58 -2.15 -2.33
N VAL A 37 -5.42 -2.07 -2.96
CA VAL A 37 -4.16 -1.93 -2.24
C VAL A 37 -4.15 -0.66 -1.41
N LYS A 38 -4.56 0.44 -2.02
CA LYS A 38 -4.58 1.72 -1.33
C LYS A 38 -5.51 1.70 -0.14
N ALA A 39 -6.69 1.10 -0.29
CA ALA A 39 -7.66 1.04 0.80
C ALA A 39 -7.10 0.27 2.01
N ILE A 40 -6.41 -0.83 1.74
CA ILE A 40 -5.81 -1.61 2.82
C ILE A 40 -4.76 -0.80 3.56
N VAL A 41 -3.91 -0.10 2.83
CA VAL A 41 -2.86 0.69 3.44
C VAL A 41 -3.45 1.82 4.28
N ILE A 42 -4.47 2.48 3.76
CA ILE A 42 -5.10 3.58 4.48
C ILE A 42 -5.75 3.07 5.77
N ASP A 43 -6.42 1.92 5.71
CA ASP A 43 -7.00 1.33 6.91
C ASP A 43 -5.93 1.01 7.95
N TRP A 44 -4.81 0.47 7.51
CA TRP A 44 -3.70 0.18 8.42
C TRP A 44 -3.18 1.46 9.08
N LEU A 45 -3.03 2.53 8.30
CA LEU A 45 -2.51 3.77 8.84
C LEU A 45 -3.48 4.40 9.82
N ASP A 46 -4.78 4.35 9.53
CA ASP A 46 -5.77 4.86 10.45
C ASP A 46 -5.72 4.12 11.77
N TYR A 47 -5.62 2.81 11.69
CA TYR A 47 -5.58 1.99 12.88
C TYR A 47 -4.32 2.28 13.71
N ALA A 48 -3.18 2.42 13.02
CA ALA A 48 -1.91 2.64 13.67
C ALA A 48 -1.83 4.00 14.34
N GLN A 49 -2.45 5.01 13.73
CA GLN A 49 -2.43 6.34 14.31
C GLN A 49 -3.31 6.43 15.54
N GLY A 50 -4.31 5.62 15.61
CA GLY A 50 -5.22 5.67 16.71
C GLY A 50 -5.84 7.03 16.79
N ASN A 51 -5.93 7.57 17.99
CA ASN A 51 -6.49 8.88 18.18
C ASN A 51 -5.44 9.88 18.51
N ASP A 52 -4.23 9.57 18.26
CA ASP A 52 -3.19 10.42 18.64
C ASP A 52 -2.97 11.44 17.62
N VAL A 53 -3.10 12.64 17.98
CA VAL A 53 -3.31 13.59 17.00
C VAL A 53 -2.36 14.65 16.87
N GLU A 54 -1.25 14.49 17.29
CA GLU A 54 -0.27 15.42 17.10
C GLU A 54 0.15 15.48 15.73
N SER A 55 -0.71 15.68 14.83
CA SER A 55 -0.35 15.06 13.66
C SER A 55 -0.61 15.80 12.41
N GLY A 56 -0.75 17.07 12.44
CA GLY A 56 -0.82 17.80 11.20
C GLY A 56 0.41 17.53 10.34
N PHE A 57 1.58 17.64 10.97
CA PHE A 57 2.82 17.41 10.24
C PHE A 57 2.97 15.95 9.81
N LEU A 58 2.63 15.03 10.70
CA LEU A 58 2.75 13.62 10.40
C LEU A 58 1.80 13.21 9.30
N VAL A 59 0.58 13.71 9.32
CA VAL A 59 -0.38 13.42 8.27
C VAL A 59 0.11 13.95 6.93
N ASP A 60 0.68 15.14 6.92
CA ASP A 60 1.22 15.70 5.68
C ASP A 60 2.35 14.83 5.13
N LEU A 61 3.23 14.38 6.00
CA LEU A 61 4.29 13.49 5.58
C LEU A 61 3.76 12.18 5.01
N LEU A 62 2.77 11.61 5.68
CA LEU A 62 2.17 10.37 5.20
C LEU A 62 1.51 10.58 3.85
N ASN A 63 0.81 11.69 3.67
CA ASN A 63 0.18 11.97 2.40
C ASN A 63 1.20 12.11 1.28
N CYS A 64 2.32 12.72 1.56
CA CYS A 64 3.39 12.82 0.58
C CYS A 64 3.90 11.43 0.20
N ALA A 65 4.15 10.60 1.19
CA ALA A 65 4.63 9.25 0.93
C ALA A 65 3.59 8.45 0.15
N LEU A 66 2.32 8.57 0.51
CA LEU A 66 1.26 7.87 -0.18
C LEU A 66 1.19 8.29 -1.65
N GLY A 67 1.48 9.56 -1.92
CA GLY A 67 1.46 10.05 -3.28
C GLY A 67 2.56 9.49 -4.16
N HIS A 68 3.60 8.93 -3.57
CA HIS A 68 4.69 8.34 -4.34
C HIS A 68 4.50 6.85 -4.61
N ILE A 69 3.51 6.24 -3.98
CA ILE A 69 3.29 4.80 -4.13
C ILE A 69 2.58 4.50 -5.44
N ASN A 70 3.13 3.57 -6.19
CA ASN A 70 2.50 3.13 -7.43
C ASN A 70 1.59 1.94 -7.09
N TRP A 71 0.35 2.25 -6.78
CA TRP A 71 -0.62 1.26 -6.34
C TRP A 71 -0.89 0.19 -7.39
N GLU A 72 -0.95 0.60 -8.64
CA GLU A 72 -1.21 -0.34 -9.73
C GLU A 72 -0.06 -1.30 -9.93
N GLU A 73 1.16 -0.83 -9.69
CA GLU A 73 2.31 -1.72 -9.79
C GLU A 73 2.22 -2.84 -8.76
N VAL A 74 1.86 -2.49 -7.52
CA VAL A 74 1.70 -3.51 -6.50
C VAL A 74 0.58 -4.47 -6.90
N ALA A 75 -0.56 -3.93 -7.30
CA ALA A 75 -1.71 -4.76 -7.65
C ALA A 75 -1.40 -5.69 -8.80
N SER A 76 -0.55 -5.27 -9.73
CA SER A 76 -0.28 -6.06 -10.91
C SER A 76 0.38 -7.40 -10.59
N HIS A 77 0.99 -7.52 -9.42
CA HIS A 77 1.61 -8.77 -9.01
C HIS A 77 0.60 -9.77 -8.44
N TYR A 78 -0.63 -9.35 -8.23
CA TYR A 78 -1.65 -10.19 -7.60
C TYR A 78 -2.92 -10.31 -8.43
N LYS A 79 -2.81 -10.19 -9.74
CA LYS A 79 -3.97 -10.30 -10.60
C LYS A 79 -4.30 -11.75 -10.87
N ASN A 80 -5.59 -12.04 -10.97
CA ASN A 80 -6.08 -13.38 -11.24
C ASN A 80 -6.36 -13.53 -12.73
N ASP A 81 -5.35 -13.63 -13.50
CA ASP A 81 -5.53 -13.84 -14.95
C ASP A 81 -5.36 -15.25 -15.34
#